data_6991d20512d3ad064bed20320b81e132
#
_entry.id   6991d20512d3ad064bed20320b81e132
#
_cell.length_a   1.000
_cell.length_b   1.000
_cell.length_c   1.000
_cell.angle_alpha   90.00
_cell.angle_beta   90.00
_cell.angle_gamma   90.00
#
_symmetry.space_group_name_H-M   'P 1'
#
loop_
_entity.id
_entity.type
_entity.pdbx_description
1 polymer ?
#
loop_
_entity_poly.entity_id
_entity_poly.type
_entity_poly.pdbx_seq_one_letter_code
_entity_poly.pdbx_strand_id
1 'polypeptide(L)' 'MSIRIGILGYGNLGRGVECAVEENPDMELVAVFTRRDPSAVKIWSQGVPVVNVKDVAAWQDKIDVMILCGG' A
#
# COMPACT_ATOMS: atom_id res chain seq x y z
N MET A 1 -19.41 0.51 0.22
CA MET A 1 -18.52 -0.55 0.69
C MET A 1 -17.16 -0.36 0.02
N SER A 2 -16.10 -0.27 0.80
CA SER A 2 -14.76 0.00 0.25
C SER A 2 -13.96 -1.26 0.10
N ILE A 3 -13.20 -1.34 -1.00
CA ILE A 3 -12.24 -2.41 -1.20
C ILE A 3 -10.94 -1.98 -0.52
N ARG A 4 -10.47 -2.78 0.42
CA ARG A 4 -9.25 -2.47 1.17
C ARG A 4 -8.04 -2.93 0.37
N ILE A 5 -7.19 -1.98 0.01
CA ILE A 5 -6.06 -2.20 -0.88
C ILE A 5 -4.74 -2.11 -0.12
N GLY A 6 -3.85 -3.05 -0.38
CA GLY A 6 -2.46 -2.98 0.05
C GLY A 6 -1.56 -2.89 -1.18
N ILE A 7 -0.47 -2.15 -1.07
CA ILE A 7 0.53 -2.04 -2.15
C ILE A 7 1.81 -2.72 -1.67
N LEU A 8 2.30 -3.67 -2.44
CA LEU A 8 3.58 -4.32 -2.16
C LEU A 8 4.62 -3.80 -3.13
N GLY A 9 5.61 -3.10 -2.59
CA GLY A 9 6.64 -2.45 -3.39
C GLY A 9 6.19 -1.05 -3.81
N TYR A 10 7.03 -0.07 -3.52
CA TYR A 10 6.72 1.33 -3.82
C TYR A 10 7.82 1.93 -4.68
N GLY A 11 7.45 2.46 -5.79
CA GLY A 11 8.29 3.13 -6.74
C GLY A 11 7.38 3.91 -7.67
N ASN A 12 7.79 4.16 -8.89
CA ASN A 12 6.95 4.92 -9.82
C ASN A 12 5.60 4.26 -10.05
N LEU A 13 5.58 2.93 -10.20
CA LEU A 13 4.33 2.21 -10.39
C LEU A 13 3.47 2.24 -9.13
N GLY A 14 4.08 2.04 -7.97
CA GLY A 14 3.34 2.10 -6.70
C GLY A 14 2.73 3.47 -6.45
N ARG A 15 3.42 4.54 -6.83
CA ARG A 15 2.89 5.89 -6.72
C ARG A 15 1.67 6.09 -7.62
N GLY A 16 1.72 5.55 -8.83
CA GLY A 16 0.57 5.61 -9.74
C GLY A 16 -0.64 4.86 -9.20
N VAL A 17 -0.40 3.69 -8.62
CA VAL A 17 -1.48 2.90 -8.00
C VAL A 17 -2.05 3.64 -6.79
N GLU A 18 -1.18 4.21 -5.96
CA GLU A 18 -1.61 4.99 -4.80
C GLU A 18 -2.55 6.12 -5.22
N CYS A 19 -2.17 6.86 -6.24
CA CYS A 19 -2.97 7.96 -6.76
C CYS A 19 -4.31 7.46 -7.26
N ALA A 20 -4.33 6.36 -8.00
CA ALA A 20 -5.56 5.79 -8.53
C ALA A 20 -6.51 5.35 -7.41
N VAL A 21 -5.96 4.75 -6.35
CA VAL A 21 -6.77 4.32 -5.20
C VAL A 21 -7.38 5.52 -4.50
N GLU A 22 -6.58 6.58 -4.30
CA GLU A 22 -7.05 7.78 -3.62
C GLU A 22 -8.17 8.48 -4.39
N GLU A 23 -8.17 8.39 -5.72
CA GLU A 23 -9.19 9.01 -6.56
C GLU A 23 -10.45 8.17 -6.68
N ASN A 24 -10.41 6.91 -6.24
CA ASN A 24 -11.55 6.01 -6.38
C ASN A 24 -12.28 5.87 -5.05
N PRO A 25 -13.53 6.34 -4.94
CA PRO A 25 -14.26 6.30 -3.68
C PRO A 25 -14.60 4.89 -3.20
N ASP A 26 -14.53 3.90 -4.07
CA ASP A 26 -14.81 2.51 -3.73
C ASP A 26 -13.57 1.77 -3.23
N MET A 27 -12.43 2.44 -3.18
CA MET A 27 -11.17 1.85 -2.75
C MET A 27 -10.58 2.60 -1.57
N GLU A 28 -9.92 1.86 -0.68
CA GLU A 28 -9.27 2.42 0.49
C GLU A 28 -7.86 1.85 0.59
N LEU A 29 -6.87 2.73 0.64
CA LEU A 29 -5.50 2.31 0.82
C LEU A 29 -5.25 2.05 2.30
N VAL A 30 -4.96 0.80 2.65
CA VAL A 30 -4.78 0.37 4.03
C VAL A 30 -3.33 0.47 4.45
N ALA A 31 -2.40 0.02 3.61
CA ALA A 31 -0.98 0.02 3.93
C ALA A 31 -0.15 -0.11 2.67
N VAL A 32 1.10 0.33 2.78
CA VAL A 32 2.13 0.13 1.75
C VAL A 32 3.23 -0.73 2.36
N PHE A 33 3.61 -1.78 1.66
CA PHE A 33 4.64 -2.70 2.12
C PHE A 33 5.90 -2.53 1.30
N THR A 34 7.05 -2.58 1.98
CA THR A 34 8.33 -2.37 1.33
C THR A 34 9.37 -3.34 1.86
N ARG A 35 10.35 -3.69 1.01
CA ARG A 35 11.52 -4.46 1.43
C ARG A 35 12.59 -3.58 2.05
N ARG A 36 12.46 -2.27 1.84
CA ARG A 36 13.38 -1.29 2.40
C ARG A 36 12.95 -0.95 3.82
N ASP A 37 13.77 -0.15 4.51
CA ASP A 37 13.38 0.42 5.78
C ASP A 37 12.13 1.28 5.55
N PRO A 38 11.02 0.99 6.24
CA PRO A 38 9.80 1.78 6.07
C PRO A 38 9.98 3.27 6.29
N SER A 39 10.91 3.65 7.16
CA SER A 39 11.18 5.06 7.41
C SER A 39 11.86 5.76 6.23
N ALA A 40 12.45 5.01 5.31
CA ALA A 40 13.09 5.56 4.13
C ALA A 40 12.12 5.74 2.96
N VAL A 41 10.92 5.20 3.06
CA VAL A 41 9.92 5.29 2.00
C VAL A 41 8.92 6.37 2.34
N LYS A 42 8.79 7.34 1.46
CA LYS A 42 7.81 8.42 1.61
C LYS A 42 6.70 8.21 0.61
N ILE A 43 5.50 8.04 1.13
CA ILE A 43 4.31 7.92 0.30
C ILE A 43 3.57 9.25 0.28
N TRP A 44 2.72 9.40 -0.72
CA TRP A 44 1.95 10.62 -0.91
C TRP A 44 0.75 10.69 0.05
N SER A 45 0.13 9.55 0.32
CA SER A 45 -1.06 9.50 1.17
C SER A 45 -0.72 9.72 2.64
N GLN A 46 -1.48 10.54 3.31
CA GLN A 46 -1.29 10.79 4.74
C GLN A 46 -2.10 9.78 5.55
N GLY A 47 -1.54 9.38 6.69
CA GLY A 47 -2.22 8.48 7.60
C GLY A 47 -2.15 7.01 7.20
N VAL A 48 -1.52 6.69 6.09
CA VAL A 48 -1.35 5.32 5.65
C VAL A 48 0.01 4.80 6.13
N PRO A 49 0.04 3.68 6.88
CA PRO A 49 1.30 3.15 7.36
C PRO A 49 2.13 2.53 6.25
N VAL A 50 3.43 2.73 6.33
CA VAL A 50 4.40 2.00 5.51
C VAL A 50 5.00 0.91 6.39
N VAL A 51 4.89 -0.34 5.95
CA VAL A 51 5.20 -1.51 6.75
C VAL A 51 6.25 -2.35 6.03
N ASN A 52 7.16 -2.96 6.80
CA ASN A 52 8.12 -3.88 6.21
C ASN A 52 7.38 -5.12 5.70
N VAL A 53 7.81 -5.64 4.54
CA VAL A 53 7.18 -6.80 3.92
C VAL A 53 7.18 -8.03 4.83
N LYS A 54 8.09 -8.12 5.78
CA LYS A 54 8.12 -9.22 6.74
C LYS A 54 6.87 -9.30 7.60
N ASP A 55 6.18 -8.18 7.76
CA ASP A 55 4.99 -8.09 8.59
C ASP A 55 3.69 -8.22 7.80
N VAL A 56 3.78 -8.50 6.51
CA VAL A 56 2.60 -8.56 5.63
C VAL A 56 1.56 -9.56 6.12
N ALA A 57 2.00 -10.67 6.71
CA ALA A 57 1.08 -11.69 7.20
C ALA A 57 0.13 -11.17 8.28
N ALA A 58 0.59 -10.21 9.09
CA ALA A 58 -0.24 -9.61 10.14
C ALA A 58 -1.35 -8.72 9.56
N TRP A 59 -1.26 -8.36 8.29
CA TRP A 59 -2.20 -7.46 7.63
C TRP A 59 -3.17 -8.18 6.70
N GLN A 60 -3.04 -9.51 6.54
CA GLN A 60 -3.87 -10.25 5.59
C GLN A 60 -5.37 -10.07 5.81
N ASP A 61 -5.79 -10.04 7.07
CA ASP A 61 -7.20 -9.89 7.39
C ASP A 61 -7.71 -8.47 7.19
N LYS A 62 -6.80 -7.52 6.97
CA LYS A 62 -7.13 -6.10 6.83
C LYS A 62 -7.14 -5.65 5.38
N ILE A 63 -6.73 -6.52 4.47
CA ILE A 63 -6.56 -6.17 3.06
C ILE A 63 -7.36 -7.15 2.21
N ASP A 64 -8.16 -6.61 1.29
CA ASP A 64 -8.94 -7.42 0.37
C ASP A 64 -8.15 -7.75 -0.91
N VAL A 65 -7.37 -6.77 -1.38
CA VAL A 65 -6.58 -6.93 -2.61
C VAL A 65 -5.18 -6.38 -2.37
N MET A 66 -4.17 -7.17 -2.72
CA MET A 66 -2.78 -6.73 -2.66
C MET A 66 -2.28 -6.50 -4.09
N ILE A 67 -1.81 -5.30 -4.37
CA ILE A 67 -1.27 -4.96 -5.68
C ILE A 67 0.25 -5.04 -5.63
N LEU A 68 0.82 -5.90 -6.46
CA LEU A 68 2.26 -6.12 -6.49
C LEU A 68 2.89 -5.14 -7.47
N CYS A 69 3.61 -4.16 -6.95
CA CYS A 69 4.28 -3.12 -7.73
C CYS A 69 5.79 -3.21 -7.67
N GLY A 70 6.32 -4.13 -6.89
CA GLY A 70 7.74 -4.31 -6.73
C GLY A 70 8.38 -4.98 -7.92
N GLY A 71 9.51 -4.46 -8.32
CA GLY A 71 10.33 -5.06 -9.35
C GLY A 71 11.50 -5.79 -8.73
#